data_04e3aa0bb32462cc950caa6c13b44872
#
_entry.id   04e3aa0bb32462cc950caa6c13b44872
#
_cell.length_a   1.000
_cell.length_b   1.000
_cell.length_c   1.000
_cell.angle_alpha   90.00
_cell.angle_beta   90.00
_cell.angle_gamma   90.00
#
_symmetry.space_group_name_H-M   'P 1'
#
loop_
_entity.id
_entity.type
_entity.pdbx_description
1 polymer ?
#
loop_
_entity_poly.entity_id
_entity_poly.type
_entity_poly.pdbx_seq_one_letter_code
_entity_poly.pdbx_strand_id
1 'polypeptide(L)'
;MKFPDHLELIVPTIKALKEMGGTATPAEITNKVIELEKYPEEIQTEAQKGDGYRTKLEYRLAWARTYMKKFLNAVEDKSRGLWSLTADGLKLDISDPKRIIELALENKKKDLKIWQKNSKKEDVNNEETIEDDSEDWKNELLEIINTSSPKSLNPFFCFLMLIQLFFLDH
;
A
#
# COMPACT_ATOMS: atom_id res chain seq x y z
N MET A 1 -2.81 -22.11 -12.89
CA MET A 1 -3.74 -20.96 -12.98
C MET A 1 -2.96 -19.68 -12.76
N LYS A 2 -3.24 -18.58 -13.49
CA LYS A 2 -2.53 -17.28 -13.25
C LYS A 2 -3.07 -16.64 -11.98
N PHE A 3 -2.19 -16.23 -11.07
CA PHE A 3 -2.59 -15.53 -9.85
C PHE A 3 -3.06 -14.10 -10.22
N PRO A 4 -4.22 -13.60 -9.72
CA PRO A 4 -4.75 -12.29 -10.09
C PRO A 4 -3.80 -11.17 -9.62
N ASP A 5 -3.60 -10.15 -10.46
CA ASP A 5 -2.83 -8.96 -10.08
C ASP A 5 -3.68 -7.99 -9.25
N HIS A 6 -3.02 -7.10 -8.49
CA HIS A 6 -3.70 -6.11 -7.66
C HIS A 6 -4.62 -5.16 -8.47
N LEU A 7 -4.28 -4.87 -9.73
CA LEU A 7 -5.13 -4.07 -10.61
C LEU A 7 -6.37 -4.86 -11.06
N GLU A 8 -6.24 -6.15 -11.34
CA GLU A 8 -7.34 -7.04 -11.69
C GLU A 8 -8.33 -7.19 -10.52
N LEU A 9 -7.87 -7.03 -9.28
CA LEU A 9 -8.68 -7.13 -8.06
C LEU A 9 -9.48 -5.86 -7.71
N ILE A 10 -9.29 -4.75 -8.41
CA ILE A 10 -10.02 -3.49 -8.17
C ILE A 10 -11.53 -3.70 -8.39
N VAL A 11 -11.92 -4.22 -9.54
CA VAL A 11 -13.34 -4.43 -9.86
C VAL A 11 -14.02 -5.43 -8.94
N PRO A 12 -13.44 -6.62 -8.67
CA PRO A 12 -13.98 -7.54 -7.66
C PRO A 12 -14.15 -6.89 -6.27
N THR A 13 -13.20 -6.05 -5.86
CA THR A 13 -13.28 -5.34 -4.57
C THR A 13 -14.43 -4.34 -4.54
N ILE A 14 -14.66 -3.59 -5.64
CA ILE A 14 -15.80 -2.65 -5.74
C ILE A 14 -17.13 -3.42 -5.70
N LYS A 15 -17.23 -4.54 -6.44
CA LYS A 15 -18.42 -5.42 -6.42
C LYS A 15 -18.70 -5.91 -5.01
N ALA A 16 -17.69 -6.46 -4.34
CA ALA A 16 -17.81 -6.96 -2.98
C ALA A 16 -18.33 -5.88 -2.03
N LEU A 17 -17.74 -4.68 -2.07
CA LEU A 17 -18.20 -3.56 -1.25
C LEU A 17 -19.64 -3.13 -1.57
N LYS A 18 -20.02 -3.07 -2.86
CA LYS A 18 -21.40 -2.72 -3.26
C LYS A 18 -22.40 -3.74 -2.70
N GLU A 19 -22.12 -5.03 -2.76
CA GLU A 19 -22.98 -6.09 -2.23
C GLU A 19 -23.07 -6.09 -0.70
N MET A 20 -22.02 -5.63 0.00
CA MET A 20 -21.99 -5.51 1.47
C MET A 20 -22.52 -4.18 2.00
N GLY A 21 -23.22 -3.39 1.18
CA GLY A 21 -23.80 -2.11 1.61
C GLY A 21 -22.79 -0.96 1.66
N GLY A 22 -21.67 -1.08 0.97
CA GLY A 22 -20.70 -0.02 0.75
C GLY A 22 -19.61 0.11 1.82
N THR A 23 -19.64 -0.69 2.88
CA THR A 23 -18.66 -0.60 3.98
C THR A 23 -18.31 -1.99 4.49
N ALA A 24 -17.01 -2.30 4.66
CA ALA A 24 -16.55 -3.59 5.16
C ALA A 24 -15.11 -3.54 5.69
N THR A 25 -14.77 -4.53 6.49
CA THR A 25 -13.39 -4.79 6.94
C THR A 25 -12.57 -5.47 5.85
N PRO A 26 -11.21 -5.43 5.90
CA PRO A 26 -10.35 -6.16 4.96
C PRO A 26 -10.64 -7.65 4.87
N ALA A 27 -10.95 -8.30 5.99
CA ALA A 27 -11.26 -9.73 6.02
C ALA A 27 -12.59 -10.05 5.32
N GLU A 28 -13.63 -9.26 5.57
CA GLU A 28 -14.92 -9.40 4.90
C GLU A 28 -14.80 -9.17 3.40
N ILE A 29 -14.03 -8.14 2.97
CA ILE A 29 -13.75 -7.88 1.56
C ILE A 29 -13.06 -9.09 0.93
N THR A 30 -12.03 -9.66 1.58
CA THR A 30 -11.31 -10.82 1.07
C THR A 30 -12.25 -12.01 0.89
N ASN A 31 -13.04 -12.34 1.91
CA ASN A 31 -13.98 -13.45 1.85
C ASN A 31 -15.02 -13.24 0.74
N LYS A 32 -15.56 -12.03 0.61
CA LYS A 32 -16.56 -11.73 -0.41
C LYS A 32 -15.97 -11.77 -1.83
N VAL A 33 -14.75 -11.32 -2.03
CA VAL A 33 -14.05 -11.42 -3.31
C VAL A 33 -13.78 -12.89 -3.68
N ILE A 34 -13.39 -13.72 -2.71
CA ILE A 34 -13.21 -15.18 -2.92
C ILE A 34 -14.52 -15.82 -3.38
N GLU A 35 -15.62 -15.49 -2.72
CA GLU A 35 -16.97 -15.98 -3.05
C GLU A 35 -17.38 -15.58 -4.47
N LEU A 36 -17.24 -14.31 -4.83
CA LEU A 36 -17.66 -13.76 -6.12
C LEU A 36 -16.85 -14.31 -7.30
N GLU A 37 -15.52 -14.35 -7.14
CA GLU A 37 -14.61 -14.80 -8.21
C GLU A 37 -14.38 -16.32 -8.19
N LYS A 38 -14.91 -17.03 -7.17
CA LYS A 38 -14.77 -18.49 -6.98
C LYS A 38 -13.33 -18.96 -7.06
N TYR A 39 -12.42 -18.25 -6.38
CA TYR A 39 -11.01 -18.62 -6.38
C TYR A 39 -10.80 -20.00 -5.77
N PRO A 40 -9.97 -20.86 -6.41
CA PRO A 40 -9.63 -22.17 -5.87
C PRO A 40 -8.77 -22.03 -4.60
N GLU A 41 -8.73 -23.09 -3.80
CA GLU A 41 -8.06 -23.13 -2.51
C GLU A 41 -6.57 -22.75 -2.60
N GLU A 42 -5.89 -23.14 -3.69
CA GLU A 42 -4.48 -22.79 -3.92
C GLU A 42 -4.26 -21.27 -3.96
N ILE A 43 -5.18 -20.49 -4.55
CA ILE A 43 -5.11 -19.03 -4.58
C ILE A 43 -5.44 -18.43 -3.22
N GLN A 44 -6.37 -19.02 -2.48
CA GLN A 44 -6.81 -18.53 -1.18
C GLN A 44 -5.72 -18.70 -0.10
N THR A 45 -4.95 -19.79 -0.17
CA THR A 45 -4.01 -20.21 0.89
C THR A 45 -2.56 -19.93 0.56
N GLU A 46 -2.21 -19.50 -0.68
CA GLU A 46 -0.83 -19.22 -1.06
C GLU A 46 -0.25 -18.12 -0.16
N ALA A 47 0.80 -18.47 0.60
CA ALA A 47 1.45 -17.54 1.51
C ALA A 47 2.20 -16.43 0.76
N GLN A 48 2.14 -15.20 1.27
CA GLN A 48 2.95 -14.09 0.77
C GLN A 48 4.41 -14.28 1.20
N LYS A 49 5.33 -14.28 0.23
CA LYS A 49 6.77 -14.34 0.53
C LYS A 49 7.20 -13.09 1.29
N GLY A 50 7.91 -13.28 2.39
CA GLY A 50 8.41 -12.18 3.23
C GLY A 50 7.38 -11.59 4.21
N ASP A 51 6.13 -12.06 4.20
CA ASP A 51 5.07 -11.66 5.15
C ASP A 51 4.52 -12.93 5.79
N GLY A 52 4.95 -13.24 7.01
CA GLY A 52 4.62 -14.50 7.68
C GLY A 52 3.14 -14.65 8.11
N TYR A 53 2.30 -13.63 7.90
CA TYR A 53 0.95 -13.57 8.47
C TYR A 53 -0.17 -13.45 7.43
N ARG A 54 0.14 -13.02 6.20
CA ARG A 54 -0.87 -12.76 5.16
C ARG A 54 -0.73 -13.72 3.99
N THR A 55 -1.87 -14.05 3.40
CA THR A 55 -1.89 -14.72 2.10
C THR A 55 -1.51 -13.73 1.00
N LYS A 56 -1.04 -14.25 -0.12
CA LYS A 56 -0.70 -13.46 -1.30
C LYS A 56 -1.94 -12.72 -1.86
N LEU A 57 -3.12 -13.31 -1.73
CA LEU A 57 -4.38 -12.69 -2.12
C LEU A 57 -4.70 -11.48 -1.23
N GLU A 58 -4.61 -11.62 0.10
CA GLU A 58 -4.82 -10.51 1.05
C GLU A 58 -3.85 -9.37 0.81
N TYR A 59 -2.57 -9.68 0.54
CA TYR A 59 -1.56 -8.69 0.20
C TYR A 59 -1.92 -7.91 -1.06
N ARG A 60 -2.33 -8.59 -2.14
CA ARG A 60 -2.73 -7.93 -3.38
C ARG A 60 -4.05 -7.15 -3.26
N LEU A 61 -4.98 -7.63 -2.46
CA LEU A 61 -6.21 -6.88 -2.13
C LEU A 61 -5.90 -5.61 -1.32
N ALA A 62 -4.90 -5.63 -0.45
CA ALA A 62 -4.44 -4.41 0.24
C ALA A 62 -3.90 -3.37 -0.75
N TRP A 63 -3.13 -3.79 -1.74
CA TRP A 63 -2.67 -2.92 -2.83
C TRP A 63 -3.82 -2.42 -3.70
N ALA A 64 -4.78 -3.27 -4.03
CA ALA A 64 -5.98 -2.87 -4.78
C ALA A 64 -6.73 -1.74 -4.05
N ARG A 65 -6.97 -1.86 -2.73
CA ARG A 65 -7.58 -0.80 -1.91
C ARG A 65 -6.75 0.49 -1.89
N THR A 66 -5.43 0.38 -1.83
CA THR A 66 -4.54 1.55 -1.91
C THR A 66 -4.68 2.27 -3.25
N TYR A 67 -4.74 1.54 -4.36
CA TYR A 67 -4.97 2.13 -5.69
C TYR A 67 -6.36 2.77 -5.81
N MET A 68 -7.38 2.09 -5.30
CA MET A 68 -8.75 2.62 -5.27
C MET A 68 -8.86 3.91 -4.48
N LYS A 69 -8.18 3.99 -3.32
CA LYS A 69 -8.14 5.20 -2.49
C LYS A 69 -7.36 6.32 -3.16
N LYS A 70 -6.13 6.04 -3.59
CA LYS A 70 -5.17 7.06 -4.02
C LYS A 70 -5.42 7.56 -5.45
N PHE A 71 -5.78 6.68 -6.37
CA PHE A 71 -5.83 7.01 -7.80
C PHE A 71 -7.24 7.05 -8.38
N LEU A 72 -8.23 6.41 -7.74
CA LEU A 72 -9.61 6.41 -8.21
C LEU A 72 -10.55 7.21 -7.29
N ASN A 73 -10.11 7.58 -6.09
CA ASN A 73 -10.96 8.15 -5.05
C ASN A 73 -12.23 7.33 -4.81
N ALA A 74 -12.15 6.01 -5.02
CA ALA A 74 -13.30 5.11 -4.99
C ALA A 74 -13.62 4.57 -3.60
N VAL A 75 -12.65 4.57 -2.69
CA VAL A 75 -12.79 4.12 -1.31
C VAL A 75 -12.09 5.06 -0.35
N GLU A 76 -12.57 5.10 0.87
CA GLU A 76 -11.97 5.81 1.99
C GLU A 76 -11.80 4.89 3.19
N ASP A 77 -10.84 5.22 4.06
CA ASP A 77 -10.65 4.59 5.35
C ASP A 77 -11.42 5.41 6.39
N LYS A 78 -12.64 4.98 6.70
CA LYS A 78 -13.58 5.71 7.56
C LYS A 78 -13.20 5.65 9.04
N SER A 79 -12.61 4.53 9.45
CA SER A 79 -12.07 4.28 10.78
C SER A 79 -11.04 3.15 10.68
N ARG A 80 -10.22 2.96 11.74
CA ARG A 80 -9.15 1.95 11.72
C ARG A 80 -9.67 0.58 11.30
N GLY A 81 -9.30 0.15 10.08
CA GLY A 81 -9.67 -1.15 9.54
C GLY A 81 -11.08 -1.23 8.93
N LEU A 82 -11.76 -0.11 8.69
CA LEU A 82 -13.08 -0.09 8.04
C LEU A 82 -13.03 0.71 6.74
N TRP A 83 -13.22 0.05 5.62
CA TRP A 83 -13.20 0.62 4.28
C TRP A 83 -14.61 0.91 3.79
N SER A 84 -14.83 2.09 3.22
CA SER A 84 -16.12 2.52 2.71
C SER A 84 -16.01 2.99 1.26
N LEU A 85 -17.02 2.69 0.43
CA LEU A 85 -17.14 3.28 -0.89
C LEU A 85 -17.46 4.77 -0.78
N THR A 86 -16.77 5.58 -1.57
CA THR A 86 -17.11 7.01 -1.74
C THR A 86 -18.26 7.18 -2.72
N ALA A 87 -18.76 8.42 -2.83
CA ALA A 87 -19.74 8.77 -3.85
C ALA A 87 -19.22 8.52 -5.29
N ASP A 88 -17.91 8.71 -5.50
CA ASP A 88 -17.26 8.43 -6.79
C ASP A 88 -17.14 6.92 -7.02
N GLY A 89 -16.79 6.15 -5.99
CA GLY A 89 -16.74 4.69 -6.07
C GLY A 89 -18.09 4.05 -6.37
N LEU A 90 -19.18 4.62 -5.86
CA LEU A 90 -20.53 4.16 -6.17
C LEU A 90 -20.92 4.40 -7.63
N LYS A 91 -20.45 5.50 -8.23
CA LYS A 91 -20.73 5.90 -9.62
C LYS A 91 -19.85 5.20 -10.65
N LEU A 92 -18.73 4.57 -10.21
CA LEU A 92 -17.84 3.87 -11.11
C LEU A 92 -18.58 2.77 -11.89
N ASP A 93 -18.48 2.86 -13.22
CA ASP A 93 -18.99 1.83 -14.11
C ASP A 93 -18.03 0.63 -14.10
N ILE A 94 -18.46 -0.45 -13.43
CA ILE A 94 -17.69 -1.68 -13.29
C ILE A 94 -17.90 -2.67 -14.45
N SER A 95 -18.65 -2.30 -15.46
CA SER A 95 -18.89 -3.15 -16.65
C SER A 95 -17.65 -3.24 -17.56
N ASP A 96 -16.78 -2.21 -17.53
CA ASP A 96 -15.51 -2.21 -18.25
C ASP A 96 -14.31 -2.20 -17.29
N PRO A 97 -13.82 -3.37 -16.86
CA PRO A 97 -12.65 -3.49 -15.97
C PRO A 97 -11.38 -2.86 -16.55
N LYS A 98 -11.19 -2.92 -17.87
CA LYS A 98 -10.00 -2.36 -18.53
C LYS A 98 -9.95 -0.85 -18.37
N ARG A 99 -11.08 -0.20 -18.56
CA ARG A 99 -11.18 1.25 -18.42
C ARG A 99 -10.86 1.72 -17.01
N ILE A 100 -11.30 0.99 -15.99
CA ILE A 100 -10.97 1.30 -14.58
C ILE A 100 -9.46 1.18 -14.32
N ILE A 101 -8.84 0.12 -14.84
CA ILE A 101 -7.40 -0.09 -14.71
C ILE A 101 -6.63 1.03 -15.44
N GLU A 102 -7.02 1.38 -16.64
CA GLU A 102 -6.42 2.48 -17.41
C GLU A 102 -6.50 3.80 -16.63
N LEU A 103 -7.67 4.14 -16.12
CA LEU A 103 -7.90 5.34 -15.31
C LEU A 103 -7.01 5.39 -14.08
N ALA A 104 -6.88 4.28 -13.35
CA ALA A 104 -6.01 4.17 -12.19
C ALA A 104 -4.53 4.41 -12.57
N LEU A 105 -4.08 3.83 -13.68
CA LEU A 105 -2.71 3.99 -14.18
C LEU A 105 -2.43 5.40 -14.72
N GLU A 106 -3.39 6.03 -15.40
CA GLU A 106 -3.29 7.42 -15.84
C GLU A 106 -3.14 8.37 -14.66
N ASN A 107 -3.99 8.21 -13.64
CA ASN A 107 -3.93 9.05 -12.45
C ASN A 107 -2.64 8.82 -11.65
N LYS A 108 -2.15 7.59 -11.55
CA LYS A 108 -0.83 7.29 -10.98
C LYS A 108 0.29 8.01 -11.72
N LYS A 109 0.26 8.03 -13.07
CA LYS A 109 1.26 8.75 -13.89
C LYS A 109 1.21 10.26 -13.66
N LYS A 110 0.00 10.84 -13.50
CA LYS A 110 -0.17 12.27 -13.18
C LYS A 110 0.42 12.59 -11.81
N ASP A 111 0.14 11.77 -10.80
CA ASP A 111 0.67 11.92 -9.44
C ASP A 111 2.21 11.90 -9.41
N LEU A 112 2.81 10.93 -10.11
CA LEU A 112 4.27 10.83 -10.22
C LEU A 112 4.89 12.06 -10.88
N LYS A 113 4.26 12.61 -11.93
CA LYS A 113 4.74 13.84 -12.59
C LYS A 113 4.66 15.05 -11.67
N ILE A 114 3.58 15.16 -10.87
CA ILE A 114 3.41 16.24 -9.89
C ILE A 114 4.49 16.12 -8.81
N TRP A 115 4.71 14.92 -8.27
CA TRP A 115 5.74 14.67 -7.27
C TRP A 115 7.14 15.02 -7.79
N GLN A 116 7.52 14.56 -9.00
CA GLN A 116 8.80 14.89 -9.64
C GLN A 116 8.98 16.39 -9.87
N LYS A 117 7.89 17.10 -10.22
CA LYS A 117 7.93 18.56 -10.43
C LYS A 117 8.10 19.32 -9.11
N ASN A 118 7.50 18.83 -8.03
CA ASN A 118 7.62 19.43 -6.71
C ASN A 118 9.01 19.17 -6.10
N SER A 119 9.54 17.95 -6.19
CA SER A 119 10.90 17.62 -5.74
C SER A 119 11.96 18.47 -6.44
N LYS A 120 11.83 18.69 -7.77
CA LYS A 120 12.75 19.61 -8.49
C LYS A 120 12.62 21.08 -8.09
N LYS A 121 11.48 21.50 -7.53
CA LYS A 121 11.32 22.88 -7.03
C LYS A 121 11.93 23.08 -5.64
N GLU A 122 11.97 22.05 -4.83
CA GLU A 122 12.63 22.07 -3.52
C GLU A 122 14.15 22.12 -3.70
N ASP A 123 14.73 21.44 -4.70
CA ASP A 123 16.16 21.49 -5.02
C ASP A 123 16.61 22.85 -5.57
N VAL A 124 15.72 23.65 -6.17
CA VAL A 124 16.07 24.99 -6.72
C VAL A 124 16.01 26.09 -5.68
N ASN A 125 15.34 25.90 -4.54
CA ASN A 125 15.28 26.88 -3.46
C ASN A 125 16.34 26.66 -2.36
N ASN A 126 17.22 25.67 -2.51
CA ASN A 126 18.27 25.34 -1.55
C ASN A 126 19.69 25.47 -2.15
N GLU A 127 19.92 26.44 -3.04
CA GLU A 127 21.27 26.90 -3.36
C GLU A 127 21.76 27.95 -2.36
N GLU A 128 21.65 27.70 -1.07
CA GLU A 128 22.49 28.30 -0.05
C GLU A 128 22.95 27.19 0.91
N THR A 129 24.22 26.81 0.73
CA THR A 129 25.03 26.02 1.68
C THR A 129 24.38 24.78 2.27
N ILE A 130 24.41 23.68 1.54
CA ILE A 130 24.44 22.37 2.17
C ILE A 130 25.89 21.90 2.15
N GLU A 131 26.64 22.23 3.20
CA GLU A 131 27.71 21.37 3.68
C GLU A 131 27.09 20.00 3.92
N ASP A 132 27.77 18.98 3.43
CA ASP A 132 27.47 17.56 3.44
C ASP A 132 26.94 17.06 4.81
N ASP A 133 25.63 17.18 5.03
CA ASP A 133 24.94 16.77 6.27
C ASP A 133 24.35 15.34 6.15
N SER A 134 24.80 14.58 5.13
CA SER A 134 24.30 13.21 4.87
C SER A 134 24.84 12.16 5.85
N GLU A 135 25.81 12.52 6.71
CA GLU A 135 26.36 11.61 7.74
C GLU A 135 25.93 11.95 9.17
N ASP A 136 25.41 13.13 9.42
CA ASP A 136 25.15 13.62 10.78
C ASP A 136 24.00 12.84 11.45
N TRP A 137 22.93 12.51 10.71
CA TRP A 137 21.84 11.67 11.23
C TRP A 137 22.28 10.24 11.59
N LYS A 138 23.29 9.70 10.90
CA LYS A 138 23.86 8.38 11.20
C LYS A 138 24.65 8.42 12.53
N ASN A 139 25.36 9.50 12.75
CA ASN A 139 26.12 9.71 13.98
C ASN A 139 25.19 9.95 15.16
N GLU A 140 24.14 10.74 14.99
CA GLU A 140 23.10 10.99 16.00
C GLU A 140 22.34 9.69 16.34
N LEU A 141 22.03 8.85 15.35
CA LEU A 141 21.40 7.55 15.53
C LEU A 141 22.32 6.56 16.29
N LEU A 142 23.60 6.56 15.97
CA LEU A 142 24.62 5.74 16.68
C LEU A 142 24.81 6.19 18.12
N GLU A 143 24.73 7.48 18.39
CA GLU A 143 24.83 8.02 19.75
C GLU A 143 23.59 7.66 20.59
N ILE A 144 22.38 7.70 20.00
CA ILE A 144 21.15 7.25 20.64
C ILE A 144 21.20 5.74 20.94
N ILE A 145 21.71 4.94 20.03
CA ILE A 145 21.85 3.48 20.22
C ILE A 145 22.89 3.16 21.32
N ASN A 146 24.00 3.88 21.37
CA ASN A 146 25.07 3.68 22.35
C ASN A 146 24.72 4.21 23.75
N THR A 147 23.87 5.25 23.85
CA THR A 147 23.45 5.84 25.12
C THR A 147 22.18 5.23 25.69
N SER A 148 21.38 4.53 24.87
CA SER A 148 20.17 3.86 25.31
C SER A 148 20.50 2.54 26.01
N SER A 149 20.21 2.47 27.31
CA SER A 149 20.39 1.27 28.11
C SER A 149 19.63 0.08 27.52
N PRO A 150 20.20 -1.15 27.49
CA PRO A 150 19.62 -2.34 26.86
C PRO A 150 18.25 -2.76 27.43
N LYS A 151 17.76 -2.12 28.46
CA LYS A 151 16.49 -2.46 29.14
C LYS A 151 15.25 -1.75 28.56
N SER A 152 15.39 -0.79 27.66
CA SER A 152 14.27 0.01 27.13
C SER A 152 13.95 -0.19 25.65
N LEU A 153 14.76 -0.95 24.94
CA LEU A 153 14.52 -1.23 23.51
C LEU A 153 13.77 -2.55 23.35
N ASN A 154 12.55 -2.46 22.84
CA ASN A 154 11.78 -3.62 22.41
C ASN A 154 12.61 -4.40 21.36
N PRO A 155 12.93 -5.69 21.57
CA PRO A 155 13.75 -6.49 20.67
C PRO A 155 13.21 -6.54 19.23
N PHE A 156 11.93 -6.25 19.04
CA PHE A 156 11.29 -6.17 17.74
C PHE A 156 11.75 -4.96 16.91
N PHE A 157 12.10 -3.86 17.57
CA PHE A 157 12.57 -2.64 16.89
C PHE A 157 14.02 -2.76 16.42
N CYS A 158 14.88 -3.45 17.19
CA CYS A 158 16.25 -3.77 16.79
C CYS A 158 16.31 -4.72 15.59
N PHE A 159 15.38 -5.69 15.51
CA PHE A 159 15.34 -6.65 14.41
C PHE A 159 14.89 -5.99 13.08
N LEU A 160 13.94 -5.06 13.13
CA LEU A 160 13.48 -4.30 11.95
C LEU A 160 14.57 -3.36 11.41
N MET A 161 15.36 -2.74 12.27
CA MET A 161 16.48 -1.86 11.85
C MET A 161 17.64 -2.64 11.25
N LEU A 162 17.96 -3.83 11.75
CA LEU A 162 19.02 -4.69 11.21
C LEU A 162 18.68 -5.21 9.80
N ILE A 163 17.42 -5.50 9.52
CA ILE A 163 16.97 -5.92 8.19
C ILE A 163 17.09 -4.77 7.19
N GLN A 164 16.81 -3.54 7.60
CA GLN A 164 16.88 -2.37 6.72
C GLN A 164 18.32 -1.99 6.36
N LEU A 165 19.27 -2.19 7.27
CA LEU A 165 20.70 -2.00 7.02
C LEU A 165 21.30 -3.08 6.11
N PHE A 166 20.78 -4.30 6.12
CA PHE A 166 21.28 -5.40 5.29
C PHE A 166 20.79 -5.33 3.84
N PHE A 167 19.73 -4.56 3.55
CA PHE A 167 19.16 -4.41 2.20
C PHE A 167 19.66 -3.17 1.44
N LEU A 168 20.51 -2.33 2.04
CA LEU A 168 21.06 -1.12 1.41
C LEU A 168 22.46 -1.31 0.83
N ASP A 169 23.08 -2.50 1.01
CA ASP A 169 24.45 -2.80 0.58
C ASP A 169 24.55 -3.85 -0.55
N HIS A 170 23.44 -4.00 -1.34
CA HIS A 170 23.51 -4.84 -2.57
C HIS A 170 22.73 -4.21 -3.70
#